data_43126702124433b4c94ca2d476ae4fcb
#
_entry.id   43126702124433b4c94ca2d476ae4fcb
#
_cell.length_a   1.000
_cell.length_b   1.000
_cell.length_c   1.000
_cell.angle_alpha   90.00
_cell.angle_beta   90.00
_cell.angle_gamma   90.00
#
_symmetry.space_group_name_H-M   'P 1'
#
loop_
_entity.id
_entity.type
_entity.pdbx_description
1 polymer ?
#
loop_
_entity_poly.entity_id
_entity_poly.type
_entity_poly.pdbx_seq_one_letter_code
_entity_poly.pdbx_strand_id
1 'polypeptide(L)'
;LPENTLYFEKTAFSALENKEVLEALKNSGKKQVVIFGFETHICVSQTTNALIQEGFEVSVIRDACGSRSELEYSAGLGRMKDNGAHVLTTEIALFEWLKGAKHPNFKEVQTLIK
;
A
#
# COMPACT_ATOMS: atom_id res chain seq x y z
N LEU A 1 -11.83 -4.88 11.42
CA LEU A 1 -11.97 -4.19 10.13
C LEU A 1 -13.39 -3.65 9.96
N PRO A 2 -13.56 -2.55 9.23
CA PRO A 2 -14.90 -2.01 8.96
C PRO A 2 -15.80 -3.04 8.27
N GLU A 3 -17.11 -2.94 8.51
CA GLU A 3 -18.08 -3.88 7.97
C GLU A 3 -18.12 -3.92 6.44
N ASN A 4 -17.81 -2.80 5.80
CA ASN A 4 -17.81 -2.71 4.33
C ASN A 4 -16.49 -3.12 3.69
N THR A 5 -15.58 -3.73 4.45
CA THR A 5 -14.32 -4.22 3.91
C THR A 5 -14.58 -5.36 2.94
N LEU A 6 -14.01 -5.28 1.76
CA LEU A 6 -14.11 -6.33 0.75
C LEU A 6 -13.01 -7.37 0.95
N TYR A 7 -13.35 -8.63 0.75
CA TYR A 7 -12.42 -9.75 0.87
C TYR A 7 -12.35 -10.51 -0.44
N PHE A 8 -11.14 -10.80 -0.88
CA PHE A 8 -10.92 -11.56 -2.11
C PHE A 8 -9.88 -12.63 -1.85
N GLU A 9 -10.10 -13.81 -2.43
CA GLU A 9 -9.11 -14.88 -2.39
C GLU A 9 -8.17 -14.76 -3.57
N LYS A 10 -6.93 -15.16 -3.37
CA LYS A 10 -5.96 -15.23 -4.46
C LYS A 10 -5.03 -16.40 -4.29
N THR A 11 -4.64 -16.98 -5.41
CA THR A 11 -3.59 -18.02 -5.47
C THR A 11 -2.36 -17.50 -6.20
N ALA A 12 -2.53 -16.55 -7.10
CA ALA A 12 -1.41 -15.85 -7.73
C ALA A 12 -0.76 -14.86 -6.75
N PHE A 13 0.50 -14.54 -6.97
CA PHE A 13 1.20 -13.60 -6.10
C PHE A 13 0.63 -12.19 -6.22
N SER A 14 0.43 -11.70 -7.44
CA SER A 14 -0.25 -10.43 -7.64
C SER A 14 -1.74 -10.56 -7.38
N ALA A 15 -2.27 -9.67 -6.54
CA ALA A 15 -3.70 -9.64 -6.27
C ALA A 15 -4.52 -9.28 -7.51
N LEU A 16 -3.93 -8.59 -8.49
CA LEU A 16 -4.63 -8.19 -9.71
C LEU A 16 -4.85 -9.32 -10.70
N GLU A 17 -4.23 -10.48 -10.48
CA GLU A 17 -4.58 -11.68 -11.24
C GLU A 17 -6.02 -12.13 -10.92
N ASN A 18 -6.55 -11.77 -9.77
CA ASN A 18 -7.97 -11.89 -9.50
C ASN A 18 -8.67 -10.69 -10.12
N LYS A 19 -9.43 -10.92 -11.18
CA LYS A 19 -10.12 -9.86 -11.93
C LYS A 19 -11.11 -9.08 -11.09
N GLU A 20 -11.71 -9.70 -10.08
CA GLU A 20 -12.64 -9.03 -9.19
C GLU A 20 -11.97 -7.93 -8.38
N VAL A 21 -10.70 -8.13 -7.99
CA VAL A 21 -9.92 -7.10 -7.29
C VAL A 21 -9.72 -5.88 -8.16
N LEU A 22 -9.28 -6.08 -9.38
CA LEU A 22 -9.06 -4.98 -10.33
C LEU A 22 -10.36 -4.23 -10.62
N GLU A 23 -11.46 -4.96 -10.84
CA GLU A 23 -12.77 -4.34 -11.07
C GLU A 23 -13.23 -3.51 -9.88
N ALA A 24 -13.06 -4.03 -8.66
CA ALA A 24 -13.43 -3.30 -7.46
C ALA A 24 -12.64 -1.99 -7.33
N LEU A 25 -11.34 -2.03 -7.64
CA LEU A 25 -10.50 -0.83 -7.62
C LEU A 25 -10.93 0.18 -8.66
N LYS A 26 -11.17 -0.25 -9.89
CA LYS A 26 -11.63 0.64 -10.96
C LYS A 26 -13.00 1.23 -10.66
N ASN A 27 -13.91 0.42 -10.12
CA ASN A 27 -15.26 0.88 -9.80
C ASN A 27 -15.29 1.85 -8.62
N SER A 28 -14.25 1.88 -7.79
CA SER A 28 -14.16 2.82 -6.68
C SER A 28 -14.00 4.27 -7.15
N GLY A 29 -13.54 4.49 -8.37
CA GLY A 29 -13.23 5.82 -8.90
C GLY A 29 -11.98 6.45 -8.31
N LYS A 30 -11.27 5.76 -7.41
CA LYS A 30 -10.05 6.27 -6.80
C LYS A 30 -8.86 6.07 -7.72
N LYS A 31 -7.89 6.96 -7.64
CA LYS A 31 -6.66 6.90 -8.43
C LYS A 31 -5.46 6.51 -7.60
N GLN A 32 -5.54 6.68 -6.31
CA GLN A 32 -4.44 6.41 -5.37
C GLN A 32 -4.72 5.14 -4.58
N VAL A 33 -3.70 4.31 -4.45
CA VAL A 33 -3.78 3.07 -3.68
C VAL A 33 -2.65 3.07 -2.65
N VAL A 34 -3.00 2.76 -1.42
CA VAL A 34 -2.02 2.53 -0.36
C VAL A 34 -1.95 1.03 -0.15
N ILE A 35 -0.75 0.48 -0.23
CA ILE A 35 -0.54 -0.97 -0.12
C ILE A 35 0.43 -1.31 1.01
N PHE A 36 0.12 -2.38 1.72
CA PHE A 36 1.02 -2.96 2.71
C PHE A 36 0.68 -4.44 2.86
N GLY A 37 1.54 -5.16 3.54
CA GLY A 37 1.31 -6.57 3.79
C GLY A 37 2.57 -7.41 3.66
N PHE A 38 2.39 -8.67 3.35
CA PHE A 38 3.41 -9.71 3.38
C PHE A 38 3.26 -10.64 2.17
N GLU A 39 4.28 -10.99 1.44
CA GLU A 39 5.68 -10.60 1.60
C GLU A 39 6.01 -9.43 0.67
N THR A 40 6.85 -8.53 1.17
CA THR A 40 7.25 -7.30 0.46
C THR A 40 7.77 -7.58 -0.94
N HIS A 41 8.67 -8.56 -1.08
CA HIS A 41 9.38 -8.84 -2.33
C HIS A 41 8.63 -9.76 -3.27
N ILE A 42 7.47 -10.27 -2.89
CA ILE A 42 6.66 -11.18 -3.71
C ILE A 42 5.29 -10.57 -3.97
N CYS A 43 4.33 -10.84 -3.08
CA CYS A 43 2.93 -10.44 -3.29
C CYS A 43 2.76 -8.92 -3.34
N VAL A 44 3.39 -8.20 -2.43
CA VAL A 44 3.29 -6.74 -2.37
C VAL A 44 3.96 -6.13 -3.61
N SER A 45 5.15 -6.60 -3.96
CA SER A 45 5.88 -6.08 -5.11
C SER A 45 5.13 -6.31 -6.42
N GLN A 46 4.66 -7.53 -6.66
CA GLN A 46 3.96 -7.86 -7.90
C GLN A 46 2.62 -7.14 -8.01
N THR A 47 1.88 -7.02 -6.90
CA THR A 47 0.62 -6.28 -6.89
C THR A 47 0.86 -4.80 -7.16
N THR A 48 1.88 -4.22 -6.54
CA THR A 48 2.24 -2.81 -6.73
C THR A 48 2.59 -2.53 -8.20
N ASN A 49 3.42 -3.38 -8.79
CA ASN A 49 3.82 -3.19 -10.19
C ASN A 49 2.63 -3.30 -11.13
N ALA A 50 1.72 -4.24 -10.88
CA ALA A 50 0.50 -4.39 -11.67
C ALA A 50 -0.42 -3.17 -11.53
N LEU A 51 -0.56 -2.64 -10.33
CA LEU A 51 -1.35 -1.43 -10.09
C LEU A 51 -0.80 -0.23 -10.85
N ILE A 52 0.51 -0.06 -10.84
CA ILE A 52 1.15 1.03 -11.58
C ILE A 52 0.89 0.89 -13.08
N GLN A 53 0.98 -0.32 -13.62
CA GLN A 53 0.68 -0.58 -15.03
C GLN A 53 -0.78 -0.27 -15.38
N GLU A 54 -1.68 -0.42 -14.44
CA GLU A 54 -3.11 -0.08 -14.63
C GLU A 54 -3.39 1.42 -14.43
N GLY A 55 -2.39 2.22 -14.15
CA GLY A 55 -2.53 3.67 -14.05
C GLY A 55 -2.78 4.21 -12.64
N PHE A 56 -2.68 3.37 -11.63
CA PHE A 56 -2.84 3.84 -10.25
C PHE A 56 -1.54 4.46 -9.74
N GLU A 57 -1.70 5.45 -8.87
CA GLU A 57 -0.60 6.01 -8.08
C GLU A 57 -0.52 5.21 -6.78
N VAL A 58 0.61 4.55 -6.54
CA VAL A 58 0.74 3.59 -5.45
C VAL A 58 1.74 4.07 -4.41
N SER A 59 1.32 4.06 -3.15
CA SER A 59 2.19 4.30 -1.99
C SER A 59 2.31 3.01 -1.19
N VAL A 60 3.55 2.57 -0.96
CA VAL A 60 3.87 1.37 -0.18
C VAL A 60 4.28 1.81 1.22
N ILE A 61 3.63 1.28 2.23
CA ILE A 61 3.93 1.62 3.63
C ILE A 61 4.95 0.60 4.14
N ARG A 62 6.23 0.99 4.14
CA ARG A 62 7.34 0.07 4.38
C ARG A 62 7.36 -0.54 5.78
N ASP A 63 6.96 0.21 6.79
CA ASP A 63 6.92 -0.30 8.17
C ASP A 63 5.68 -1.16 8.46
N ALA A 64 4.79 -1.29 7.50
CA ALA A 64 3.65 -2.22 7.54
C ALA A 64 3.83 -3.38 6.54
N CYS A 65 5.02 -3.53 5.97
CA CYS A 65 5.40 -4.63 5.11
C CYS A 65 6.47 -5.48 5.78
N GLY A 66 6.59 -6.73 5.35
CA GLY A 66 7.62 -7.62 5.88
C GLY A 66 8.01 -8.68 4.87
N SER A 67 9.20 -9.22 5.06
CA SER A 67 9.74 -10.33 4.29
C SER A 67 10.53 -11.23 5.24
N ARG A 68 10.89 -12.42 4.75
CA ARG A 68 11.61 -13.40 5.59
C ARG A 68 13.06 -13.00 5.86
N SER A 69 13.62 -12.08 5.07
CA SER A 69 14.96 -11.58 5.28
C SER A 69 15.06 -10.11 4.96
N GLU A 70 16.03 -9.44 5.55
CA GLU A 70 16.31 -8.02 5.27
C GLU A 70 16.71 -7.81 3.81
N LEU A 71 17.49 -8.75 3.25
CA LEU A 71 17.92 -8.67 1.87
C LEU A 71 16.70 -8.59 0.92
N GLU A 72 15.76 -9.51 1.08
CA GLU A 72 14.57 -9.56 0.23
C GLU A 72 13.63 -8.39 0.46
N TYR A 73 13.50 -7.96 1.71
CA TYR A 73 12.71 -6.80 2.06
C TYR A 73 13.22 -5.54 1.35
N SER A 74 14.52 -5.27 1.48
CA SER A 74 15.15 -4.10 0.84
C SER A 74 15.08 -4.17 -0.68
N ALA A 75 15.34 -5.35 -1.25
CA ALA A 75 15.27 -5.54 -2.70
C ALA A 75 13.86 -5.30 -3.23
N GLY A 76 12.85 -5.80 -2.52
CA GLY A 76 11.45 -5.59 -2.89
C GLY A 76 11.04 -4.12 -2.88
N LEU A 77 11.44 -3.39 -1.84
CA LEU A 77 11.15 -1.95 -1.74
C LEU A 77 11.85 -1.18 -2.87
N GLY A 78 13.12 -1.50 -3.13
CA GLY A 78 13.88 -0.84 -4.20
C GLY A 78 13.25 -1.07 -5.57
N ARG A 79 12.82 -2.29 -5.84
CA ARG A 79 12.17 -2.61 -7.11
C ARG A 79 10.86 -1.85 -7.30
N MET A 80 10.04 -1.76 -6.26
CA MET A 80 8.79 -1.00 -6.34
C MET A 80 9.05 0.47 -6.57
N LYS A 81 10.04 1.03 -5.88
CA LYS A 81 10.44 2.43 -6.05
C LYS A 81 10.91 2.70 -7.47
N ASP A 82 11.74 1.82 -8.03
CA ASP A 82 12.23 1.97 -9.40
C ASP A 82 11.11 1.91 -10.43
N ASN A 83 10.03 1.20 -10.12
CA ASN A 83 8.87 1.12 -11.01
C ASN A 83 7.87 2.25 -10.82
N GLY A 84 8.14 3.20 -9.94
CA GLY A 84 7.33 4.40 -9.77
C GLY A 84 6.47 4.46 -8.51
N ALA A 85 6.57 3.48 -7.62
CA ALA A 85 5.84 3.54 -6.36
C ALA A 85 6.50 4.54 -5.40
N HIS A 86 5.68 5.16 -4.57
CA HIS A 86 6.16 5.97 -3.45
C HIS A 86 6.36 5.04 -2.25
N VAL A 87 7.55 5.05 -1.67
CA VAL A 87 7.85 4.23 -0.48
C VAL A 87 7.81 5.16 0.74
N LEU A 88 6.82 4.94 1.59
CA LEU A 88 6.55 5.80 2.75
C LEU A 88 6.59 4.97 4.03
N THR A 89 6.69 5.67 5.16
CA THR A 89 6.40 5.06 6.46
C THR A 89 4.97 5.42 6.86
N THR A 90 4.42 4.73 7.83
CA THR A 90 3.10 5.06 8.38
C THR A 90 3.07 6.52 8.84
N GLU A 91 4.08 6.96 9.53
CA GLU A 91 4.16 8.33 10.04
C GLU A 91 4.16 9.35 8.92
N ILE A 92 4.97 9.14 7.88
CA ILE A 92 5.01 10.02 6.70
C ILE A 92 3.62 10.14 6.09
N ALA A 93 2.96 9.01 5.83
CA ALA A 93 1.66 8.99 5.18
C ALA A 93 0.61 9.74 6.00
N LEU A 94 0.56 9.47 7.30
CA LEU A 94 -0.42 10.09 8.18
C LEU A 94 -0.26 11.61 8.24
N PHE A 95 0.97 12.10 8.37
CA PHE A 95 1.18 13.55 8.44
C PHE A 95 0.99 14.25 7.09
N GLU A 96 1.28 13.57 5.98
CA GLU A 96 0.94 14.12 4.67
C GLU A 96 -0.58 14.26 4.49
N TRP A 97 -1.35 13.29 4.97
CA TRP A 97 -2.81 13.34 4.90
C TRP A 97 -3.40 14.39 5.82
N LEU A 98 -2.82 14.61 7.00
CA LEU A 98 -3.26 15.65 7.94
C LEU A 98 -2.95 17.05 7.43
N LYS A 99 -1.87 17.22 6.71
CA LYS A 99 -1.35 18.48 6.13
C LYS A 99 -0.91 19.52 7.15
N GLY A 100 -1.41 19.51 8.37
CA GLY A 100 -0.97 20.47 9.37
C GLY A 100 -1.53 20.19 10.74
N ALA A 101 -0.97 20.87 11.74
CA ALA A 101 -1.34 20.70 13.14
C ALA A 101 -2.76 21.21 13.46
N LYS A 102 -3.37 21.94 12.54
CA LYS A 102 -4.74 22.45 12.71
C LYS A 102 -5.80 21.44 12.27
N HIS A 103 -5.39 20.32 11.66
CA HIS A 103 -6.35 19.28 11.26
C HIS A 103 -7.10 18.76 12.50
N PRO A 104 -8.42 18.52 12.41
CA PRO A 104 -9.22 18.07 13.55
C PRO A 104 -8.69 16.80 14.24
N ASN A 105 -8.05 15.91 13.48
CA ASN A 105 -7.57 14.62 13.98
C ASN A 105 -6.08 14.63 14.34
N PHE A 106 -5.42 15.77 14.31
CA PHE A 106 -3.97 15.85 14.55
C PHE A 106 -3.57 15.24 15.91
N LYS A 107 -4.26 15.62 16.97
CA LYS A 107 -3.93 15.14 18.32
C LYS A 107 -4.11 13.63 18.48
N GLU A 108 -5.17 13.08 17.88
CA GLU A 108 -5.42 11.64 17.91
C GLU A 108 -4.32 10.88 17.21
N VAL A 109 -3.93 11.31 16.02
CA VAL A 109 -2.87 10.67 15.24
C VAL A 109 -1.54 10.79 15.97
N GLN A 110 -1.21 11.97 16.50
CA GLN A 110 0.03 12.17 17.24
C GLN A 110 0.12 11.23 18.44
N THR A 111 -0.97 10.98 19.11
CA THR A 111 -1.03 10.07 20.25
C THR A 111 -0.77 8.64 19.84
N LEU A 112 -1.28 8.21 18.69
CA LEU A 112 -1.14 6.84 18.20
C LEU A 112 0.30 6.48 17.83
N ILE A 113 1.11 7.44 17.41
CA ILE A 113 2.47 7.17 16.92
C ILE A 113 3.58 7.46 17.93
N LYS A 114 3.23 7.89 19.10
CA LYS A 114 4.23 8.13 20.18
C LYS A 114 4.70 6.83 20.81
#